data_266d17da40628f0973d16f6c937746d7
#
_entry.id   266d17da40628f0973d16f6c937746d7
#
_cell.length_a   1.000
_cell.length_b   1.000
_cell.length_c   1.000
_cell.angle_alpha   90.00
_cell.angle_beta   90.00
_cell.angle_gamma   90.00
#
_symmetry.space_group_name_H-M   'P 1'
#
loop_
_entity.id
_entity.type
_entity.pdbx_description
1 polymer ?
#
loop_
_entity_poly.entity_id
_entity_poly.type
_entity_poly.pdbx_seq_one_letter_code
_entity_poly.pdbx_strand_id
1 'polypeptide(L)'
;MKPAPAEPKEEPVVREEDPRLEIFKKPVLLVSLKANNAANRKLFTDAFNLALETGRYDLYAGFLRSNLERDAVKVIKFGKFDVSMYDQSPYLMRANELYQLISKVGAETIQEQLKESSPRYFYPWLFSDPSDPLRLFLRTMAREQTPREEWGGILRKWAEFWMKTSAMPRSKYSSLALACAMLDPRIASSPSRLRASSSTNISTTPLTLEQVFEYFVEMDEAHELLTDITKLSPSELLFVVDVRLPRSEMDWARKKVRLTRKGWGGAYSMIRYRMDRAALGKDPYTNYTFQEILDEGGICMDQAYFAVNTAKCNGIPSAYVTGDGNRGPHAWINLLTTDETWQSYGGYGYNTG
;
A
#
# COMPACT_ATOMS: atom_id res chain seq x y z
N MET A 1 -44.01 27.08 45.17
CA MET A 1 -42.85 27.06 44.25
C MET A 1 -43.35 27.51 42.88
N LYS A 2 -42.87 28.65 42.39
CA LYS A 2 -43.16 29.09 41.02
C LYS A 2 -42.24 28.30 40.07
N PRO A 3 -42.75 27.83 38.93
CA PRO A 3 -41.88 27.19 37.94
C PRO A 3 -40.88 28.21 37.37
N ALA A 4 -39.64 27.74 37.15
CA ALA A 4 -38.59 28.53 36.54
C ALA A 4 -39.00 28.93 35.10
N PRO A 5 -38.59 30.10 34.60
CA PRO A 5 -38.88 30.53 33.25
C PRO A 5 -38.15 29.60 32.28
N ALA A 6 -38.85 29.18 31.23
CA ALA A 6 -38.31 28.37 30.15
C ALA A 6 -37.16 29.13 29.44
N GLU A 7 -36.03 28.48 29.25
CA GLU A 7 -34.92 29.02 28.46
C GLU A 7 -35.42 29.37 27.05
N PRO A 8 -34.99 30.48 26.48
CA PRO A 8 -35.32 30.83 25.11
C PRO A 8 -34.72 29.79 24.16
N LYS A 9 -35.55 29.14 23.34
CA LYS A 9 -35.10 28.32 22.24
C LYS A 9 -34.33 29.21 21.26
N GLU A 10 -33.04 28.98 21.16
CA GLU A 10 -32.24 29.61 20.10
C GLU A 10 -32.88 29.22 18.76
N GLU A 11 -33.32 30.19 17.98
CA GLU A 11 -33.76 30.01 16.63
C GLU A 11 -32.53 29.49 15.81
N PRO A 12 -32.71 28.49 14.94
CA PRO A 12 -31.61 28.01 14.11
C PRO A 12 -31.12 29.15 13.25
N VAL A 13 -29.89 29.58 13.45
CA VAL A 13 -29.20 30.54 12.58
C VAL A 13 -29.14 29.91 11.19
N VAL A 14 -30.00 30.35 10.28
CA VAL A 14 -29.93 30.03 8.86
C VAL A 14 -28.66 30.67 8.35
N ARG A 15 -27.56 29.88 8.32
CA ARG A 15 -26.32 30.30 7.62
C ARG A 15 -26.68 30.35 6.14
N GLU A 16 -26.61 31.54 5.55
CA GLU A 16 -26.71 31.69 4.11
C GLU A 16 -25.69 30.71 3.46
N GLU A 17 -26.18 29.82 2.61
CA GLU A 17 -25.29 28.93 1.89
C GLU A 17 -24.37 29.77 0.97
N ASP A 18 -23.08 29.46 0.98
CA ASP A 18 -22.10 30.11 0.10
C ASP A 18 -22.58 30.05 -1.35
N PRO A 19 -22.87 31.19 -2.02
CA PRO A 19 -23.44 31.20 -3.37
C PRO A 19 -22.53 30.52 -4.42
N ARG A 20 -21.24 30.37 -4.12
CA ARG A 20 -20.29 29.65 -4.97
C ARG A 20 -20.61 28.15 -5.08
N LEU A 21 -21.32 27.57 -4.08
CA LEU A 21 -21.70 26.14 -4.06
C LEU A 21 -22.66 25.77 -5.19
N GLU A 22 -23.31 26.75 -5.82
CA GLU A 22 -24.13 26.54 -7.04
C GLU A 22 -23.32 25.91 -8.19
N ILE A 23 -21.99 26.01 -8.18
CA ILE A 23 -21.15 25.36 -9.19
C ILE A 23 -21.37 23.84 -9.22
N PHE A 24 -21.64 23.21 -8.07
CA PHE A 24 -21.86 21.77 -7.99
C PHE A 24 -23.17 21.29 -8.62
N LYS A 25 -24.08 22.19 -8.93
CA LYS A 25 -25.34 21.91 -9.63
C LYS A 25 -25.20 22.05 -11.15
N LYS A 26 -24.10 22.62 -11.65
CA LYS A 26 -23.91 22.90 -13.07
C LYS A 26 -23.54 21.62 -13.86
N PRO A 27 -24.22 21.34 -14.98
CA PRO A 27 -23.83 20.22 -15.81
C PRO A 27 -22.57 20.55 -16.60
N VAL A 28 -21.64 19.60 -16.66
CA VAL A 28 -20.52 19.63 -17.61
C VAL A 28 -21.04 19.15 -18.97
N LEU A 29 -21.06 20.02 -19.95
CA LEU A 29 -21.56 19.69 -21.30
C LEU A 29 -20.42 19.08 -22.13
N LEU A 30 -20.29 17.76 -22.12
CA LEU A 30 -19.42 17.07 -23.05
C LEU A 30 -20.07 17.01 -24.41
N VAL A 31 -19.67 17.91 -25.30
CA VAL A 31 -20.12 17.92 -26.71
C VAL A 31 -19.62 16.66 -27.44
N SER A 32 -18.43 16.18 -27.06
CA SER A 32 -17.85 14.92 -27.53
C SER A 32 -16.88 14.40 -26.44
N LEU A 33 -16.76 13.07 -26.31
CA LEU A 33 -15.81 12.44 -25.38
C LEU A 33 -14.36 12.83 -25.67
N LYS A 34 -14.06 13.20 -26.92
CA LYS A 34 -12.73 13.64 -27.38
C LYS A 34 -12.54 15.17 -27.29
N ALA A 35 -13.62 15.93 -27.19
CA ALA A 35 -13.54 17.39 -27.23
C ALA A 35 -13.08 17.93 -25.86
N ASN A 36 -11.84 18.38 -25.83
CA ASN A 36 -11.27 19.07 -24.70
C ASN A 36 -11.76 20.53 -24.67
N ASN A 37 -13.04 20.74 -24.30
CA ASN A 37 -13.65 22.06 -24.23
C ASN A 37 -13.07 22.85 -23.04
N ALA A 38 -12.52 24.03 -23.31
CA ALA A 38 -11.90 24.91 -22.30
C ALA A 38 -12.90 25.27 -21.16
N ALA A 39 -14.18 25.46 -21.48
CA ALA A 39 -15.22 25.78 -20.50
C ALA A 39 -15.46 24.60 -19.53
N ASN A 40 -15.47 23.38 -20.04
CA ASN A 40 -15.62 22.18 -19.22
C ASN A 40 -14.43 21.95 -18.31
N ARG A 41 -13.21 22.13 -18.85
CA ARG A 41 -11.98 22.05 -18.02
C ARG A 41 -12.06 23.04 -16.87
N LYS A 42 -12.42 24.29 -17.19
CA LYS A 42 -12.54 25.35 -16.17
C LYS A 42 -13.58 24.96 -15.13
N LEU A 43 -14.77 24.49 -15.53
CA LEU A 43 -15.81 24.08 -14.59
C LEU A 43 -15.36 22.94 -13.66
N PHE A 44 -14.69 21.92 -14.18
CA PHE A 44 -14.13 20.84 -13.39
C PHE A 44 -13.06 21.34 -12.40
N THR A 45 -12.16 22.20 -12.87
CA THR A 45 -11.10 22.78 -12.03
C THR A 45 -11.70 23.68 -10.95
N ASP A 46 -12.64 24.54 -11.30
CA ASP A 46 -13.28 25.46 -10.34
C ASP A 46 -14.08 24.67 -9.29
N ALA A 47 -14.83 23.64 -9.70
CA ALA A 47 -15.56 22.78 -8.76
C ALA A 47 -14.61 22.02 -7.83
N PHE A 48 -13.52 21.49 -8.34
CA PHE A 48 -12.49 20.82 -7.56
C PHE A 48 -11.83 21.76 -6.54
N ASN A 49 -11.40 22.95 -7.01
CA ASN A 49 -10.77 23.95 -6.13
C ASN A 49 -11.74 24.43 -5.04
N LEU A 50 -13.00 24.61 -5.36
CA LEU A 50 -14.01 24.96 -4.38
C LEU A 50 -14.23 23.83 -3.35
N ALA A 51 -14.22 22.58 -3.78
CA ALA A 51 -14.29 21.44 -2.87
C ALA A 51 -13.09 21.39 -1.92
N LEU A 52 -11.88 21.66 -2.42
CA LEU A 52 -10.66 21.77 -1.60
C LEU A 52 -10.76 22.93 -0.59
N GLU A 53 -11.28 24.08 -1.03
CA GLU A 53 -11.39 25.28 -0.18
C GLU A 53 -12.45 25.14 0.92
N THR A 54 -13.62 24.60 0.56
CA THR A 54 -14.79 24.56 1.44
C THR A 54 -14.93 23.25 2.22
N GLY A 55 -14.20 22.20 1.82
CA GLY A 55 -14.36 20.85 2.35
C GLY A 55 -15.69 20.18 1.96
N ARG A 56 -16.48 20.75 1.04
CA ARG A 56 -17.80 20.24 0.63
C ARG A 56 -17.65 19.10 -0.40
N TYR A 57 -16.94 18.05 0.01
CA TYR A 57 -16.78 16.84 -0.83
C TYR A 57 -18.07 16.05 -1.02
N ASP A 58 -19.05 16.22 -0.11
CA ASP A 58 -20.42 15.72 -0.25
C ASP A 58 -21.07 16.27 -1.52
N LEU A 59 -21.07 17.59 -1.72
CA LEU A 59 -21.61 18.25 -2.90
C LEU A 59 -20.78 17.94 -4.16
N TYR A 60 -19.46 17.90 -4.02
CA TYR A 60 -18.56 17.55 -5.12
C TYR A 60 -18.77 16.12 -5.59
N ALA A 61 -18.99 15.16 -4.70
CA ALA A 61 -19.36 13.81 -5.08
C ALA A 61 -20.68 13.75 -5.85
N GLY A 62 -21.68 14.52 -5.43
CA GLY A 62 -22.94 14.69 -6.14
C GLY A 62 -22.75 15.26 -7.55
N PHE A 63 -21.90 16.29 -7.69
CA PHE A 63 -21.52 16.87 -8.99
C PHE A 63 -20.85 15.83 -9.90
N LEU A 64 -19.88 15.09 -9.40
CA LEU A 64 -19.18 14.05 -10.15
C LEU A 64 -20.15 12.95 -10.57
N ARG A 65 -20.99 12.47 -9.65
CA ARG A 65 -21.98 11.43 -9.93
C ARG A 65 -22.97 11.84 -11.02
N SER A 66 -23.56 13.03 -10.91
CA SER A 66 -24.53 13.54 -11.89
C SER A 66 -23.91 13.67 -13.28
N ASN A 67 -22.65 14.08 -13.37
CA ASN A 67 -21.93 14.16 -14.64
C ASN A 67 -21.60 12.76 -15.18
N LEU A 68 -21.20 11.81 -14.33
CA LEU A 68 -20.94 10.43 -14.74
C LEU A 68 -22.21 9.73 -15.26
N GLU A 69 -23.33 9.82 -14.54
CA GLU A 69 -24.59 9.22 -14.93
C GLU A 69 -25.06 9.73 -16.29
N ARG A 70 -24.95 11.04 -16.55
CA ARG A 70 -25.29 11.64 -17.83
C ARG A 70 -24.36 11.19 -18.97
N ASP A 71 -23.06 11.09 -18.71
CA ASP A 71 -22.08 10.86 -19.76
C ASP A 71 -21.74 9.37 -19.95
N ALA A 72 -22.10 8.51 -18.97
CA ALA A 72 -21.93 7.07 -19.10
C ALA A 72 -22.67 6.47 -20.29
N VAL A 73 -23.83 7.02 -20.65
CA VAL A 73 -24.61 6.59 -21.84
C VAL A 73 -23.83 6.75 -23.15
N LYS A 74 -22.87 7.69 -23.19
CA LYS A 74 -22.06 7.96 -24.39
C LYS A 74 -21.00 6.89 -24.64
N VAL A 75 -20.63 6.14 -23.61
CA VAL A 75 -19.68 5.01 -23.70
C VAL A 75 -20.37 3.65 -23.78
N ILE A 76 -21.70 3.65 -23.86
CA ILE A 76 -22.50 2.43 -24.08
C ILE A 76 -22.85 2.31 -25.57
N LYS A 77 -22.35 1.25 -26.20
CA LYS A 77 -22.69 0.87 -27.57
C LYS A 77 -23.41 -0.46 -27.57
N PHE A 78 -24.58 -0.51 -28.24
CA PHE A 78 -25.38 -1.73 -28.35
C PHE A 78 -25.66 -2.42 -27.02
N GLY A 79 -25.88 -1.63 -25.96
CA GLY A 79 -26.12 -2.13 -24.60
C GLY A 79 -24.87 -2.65 -23.86
N LYS A 80 -23.68 -2.47 -24.43
CA LYS A 80 -22.40 -2.86 -23.82
C LYS A 80 -21.52 -1.66 -23.55
N PHE A 81 -20.79 -1.69 -22.44
CA PHE A 81 -19.79 -0.69 -22.11
C PHE A 81 -18.60 -0.77 -23.09
N ASP A 82 -18.32 0.35 -23.76
CA ASP A 82 -17.18 0.46 -24.69
C ASP A 82 -15.95 1.01 -23.96
N VAL A 83 -15.06 0.11 -23.55
CA VAL A 83 -13.82 0.45 -22.82
C VAL A 83 -12.95 1.41 -23.63
N SER A 84 -12.86 1.20 -24.95
CA SER A 84 -12.04 2.06 -25.82
C SER A 84 -12.54 3.50 -25.85
N MET A 85 -13.86 3.69 -25.88
CA MET A 85 -14.44 5.04 -25.78
C MET A 85 -14.23 5.67 -24.40
N TYR A 86 -14.32 4.88 -23.35
CA TYR A 86 -14.05 5.34 -21.98
C TYR A 86 -12.60 5.79 -21.83
N ASP A 87 -11.63 4.99 -22.27
CA ASP A 87 -10.20 5.28 -22.22
C ASP A 87 -9.81 6.53 -23.04
N GLN A 88 -10.61 6.88 -24.04
CA GLN A 88 -10.42 8.11 -24.83
C GLN A 88 -11.02 9.36 -24.17
N SER A 89 -11.65 9.23 -23.00
CA SER A 89 -12.26 10.35 -22.27
C SER A 89 -11.56 10.62 -20.93
N PRO A 90 -10.46 11.40 -20.90
CA PRO A 90 -9.72 11.70 -19.68
C PRO A 90 -10.60 12.31 -18.57
N TYR A 91 -11.61 13.07 -18.95
CA TYR A 91 -12.55 13.68 -17.99
C TYR A 91 -13.45 12.66 -17.33
N LEU A 92 -14.02 11.75 -18.12
CA LEU A 92 -14.91 10.72 -17.60
C LEU A 92 -14.12 9.78 -16.68
N MET A 93 -12.91 9.41 -17.09
CA MET A 93 -11.99 8.62 -16.28
C MET A 93 -11.69 9.32 -14.96
N ARG A 94 -11.27 10.57 -15.01
CA ARG A 94 -10.89 11.33 -13.81
C ARG A 94 -12.08 11.59 -12.89
N ALA A 95 -13.23 11.93 -13.43
CA ALA A 95 -14.47 12.09 -12.65
C ALA A 95 -14.83 10.79 -11.93
N ASN A 96 -14.69 9.65 -12.60
CA ASN A 96 -14.95 8.34 -12.01
C ASN A 96 -13.95 8.00 -10.88
N GLU A 97 -12.67 8.25 -11.10
CA GLU A 97 -11.62 8.03 -10.09
C GLU A 97 -11.86 8.85 -8.82
N LEU A 98 -12.13 10.14 -8.98
CA LEU A 98 -12.44 11.03 -7.86
C LEU A 98 -13.74 10.61 -7.14
N TYR A 99 -14.78 10.28 -7.89
CA TYR A 99 -16.02 9.78 -7.32
C TYR A 99 -15.82 8.48 -6.53
N GLN A 100 -15.06 7.54 -7.08
CA GLN A 100 -14.73 6.29 -6.39
C GLN A 100 -14.00 6.55 -5.08
N LEU A 101 -12.97 7.40 -5.08
CA LEU A 101 -12.24 7.74 -3.87
C LEU A 101 -13.18 8.32 -2.79
N ILE A 102 -13.93 9.38 -3.15
CA ILE A 102 -14.80 10.07 -2.18
C ILE A 102 -15.89 9.12 -1.66
N SER A 103 -16.45 8.29 -2.55
CA SER A 103 -17.48 7.33 -2.16
C SER A 103 -16.95 6.20 -1.26
N LYS A 104 -15.67 5.82 -1.43
CA LYS A 104 -15.04 4.76 -0.64
C LYS A 104 -14.48 5.25 0.68
N VAL A 105 -13.81 6.38 0.68
CA VAL A 105 -13.23 6.98 1.89
C VAL A 105 -14.31 7.67 2.74
N GLY A 106 -15.27 8.34 2.10
CA GLY A 106 -16.27 9.18 2.72
C GLY A 106 -15.86 10.66 2.73
N ALA A 107 -16.81 11.54 2.37
CA ALA A 107 -16.57 12.98 2.31
C ALA A 107 -16.17 13.57 3.67
N GLU A 108 -16.83 13.11 4.75
CA GLU A 108 -16.53 13.54 6.12
C GLU A 108 -15.12 13.16 6.54
N THR A 109 -14.70 11.93 6.27
CA THR A 109 -13.34 11.45 6.58
C THR A 109 -12.28 12.27 5.86
N ILE A 110 -12.48 12.59 4.57
CA ILE A 110 -11.57 13.46 3.82
C ILE A 110 -11.53 14.85 4.45
N GLN A 111 -12.68 15.42 4.79
CA GLN A 111 -12.76 16.73 5.41
C GLN A 111 -12.07 16.80 6.78
N GLU A 112 -12.20 15.76 7.58
CA GLU A 112 -11.52 15.67 8.87
C GLU A 112 -10.00 15.59 8.69
N GLN A 113 -9.53 14.75 7.77
CA GLN A 113 -8.11 14.61 7.48
C GLN A 113 -7.47 15.89 6.97
N LEU A 114 -8.19 16.70 6.19
CA LEU A 114 -7.70 18.00 5.71
C LEU A 114 -7.42 19.03 6.82
N LYS A 115 -7.89 18.79 8.05
CA LYS A 115 -7.52 19.60 9.22
C LYS A 115 -6.12 19.26 9.73
N GLU A 116 -5.61 18.08 9.38
CA GLU A 116 -4.27 17.62 9.74
C GLU A 116 -3.22 18.16 8.76
N SER A 117 -1.98 18.33 9.20
CA SER A 117 -0.93 18.93 8.39
C SER A 117 -0.53 18.06 7.18
N SER A 118 -0.33 16.76 7.38
CA SER A 118 0.14 15.86 6.32
C SER A 118 -0.90 15.66 5.21
N PRO A 119 -2.14 15.23 5.50
CA PRO A 119 -3.16 15.08 4.48
C PRO A 119 -3.51 16.38 3.75
N ARG A 120 -3.47 17.53 4.43
CA ARG A 120 -3.76 18.83 3.82
C ARG A 120 -2.91 19.12 2.58
N TYR A 121 -1.63 18.77 2.60
CA TYR A 121 -0.72 18.97 1.46
C TYR A 121 -0.71 17.78 0.50
N PHE A 122 -1.02 16.59 0.99
CA PHE A 122 -1.05 15.36 0.23
C PHE A 122 -2.21 15.28 -0.77
N TYR A 123 -3.43 15.67 -0.37
CA TYR A 123 -4.59 15.56 -1.25
C TYR A 123 -4.49 16.37 -2.55
N PRO A 124 -3.99 17.63 -2.56
CA PRO A 124 -3.74 18.34 -3.81
C PRO A 124 -2.77 17.59 -4.72
N TRP A 125 -1.71 17.00 -4.19
CA TRP A 125 -0.80 16.16 -4.95
C TRP A 125 -1.50 14.90 -5.46
N LEU A 126 -2.21 14.16 -4.61
CA LEU A 126 -2.94 12.95 -4.97
C LEU A 126 -3.89 13.18 -6.16
N PHE A 127 -4.53 14.36 -6.18
CA PHE A 127 -5.52 14.69 -7.20
C PHE A 127 -4.96 15.33 -8.46
N SER A 128 -3.76 15.87 -8.45
CA SER A 128 -3.28 16.72 -9.56
C SER A 128 -1.95 16.29 -10.15
N ASP A 129 -1.21 15.38 -9.50
CA ASP A 129 0.12 14.99 -9.96
C ASP A 129 0.05 14.17 -11.26
N PRO A 130 0.87 14.53 -12.28
CA PRO A 130 0.90 13.81 -13.56
C PRO A 130 1.29 12.33 -13.47
N SER A 131 1.95 11.90 -12.39
CA SER A 131 2.26 10.50 -12.13
C SER A 131 1.04 9.65 -11.78
N ASP A 132 -0.12 10.29 -11.64
CA ASP A 132 -1.44 9.69 -11.41
C ASP A 132 -1.51 8.81 -10.13
N PRO A 133 -1.10 9.37 -8.97
CA PRO A 133 -1.09 8.62 -7.72
C PRO A 133 -2.48 8.17 -7.27
N LEU A 134 -3.53 8.89 -7.66
CA LEU A 134 -4.91 8.48 -7.38
C LEU A 134 -5.24 7.15 -8.06
N ARG A 135 -4.88 6.99 -9.33
CA ARG A 135 -5.07 5.74 -10.06
C ARG A 135 -4.24 4.61 -9.47
N LEU A 136 -3.00 4.90 -9.07
CA LEU A 136 -2.16 3.94 -8.34
C LEU A 136 -2.89 3.43 -7.09
N PHE A 137 -3.41 4.34 -6.27
CA PHE A 137 -4.15 4.00 -5.06
C PHE A 137 -5.37 3.14 -5.36
N LEU A 138 -6.28 3.61 -6.24
CA LEU A 138 -7.52 2.91 -6.55
C LEU A 138 -7.28 1.49 -7.09
N ARG A 139 -6.31 1.33 -8.00
CA ARG A 139 -5.93 0.03 -8.56
C ARG A 139 -5.35 -0.90 -7.50
N THR A 140 -4.51 -0.38 -6.63
CA THR A 140 -3.90 -1.17 -5.55
C THR A 140 -4.97 -1.64 -4.56
N MET A 141 -5.85 -0.74 -4.09
CA MET A 141 -6.93 -1.11 -3.18
C MET A 141 -7.88 -2.14 -3.77
N ALA A 142 -8.20 -2.02 -5.06
CA ALA A 142 -9.05 -2.97 -5.77
C ALA A 142 -8.37 -4.35 -5.94
N ARG A 143 -7.08 -4.36 -6.30
CA ARG A 143 -6.29 -5.59 -6.47
C ARG A 143 -6.15 -6.36 -5.16
N GLU A 144 -5.85 -5.66 -4.08
CA GLU A 144 -5.67 -6.24 -2.74
C GLU A 144 -7.01 -6.52 -2.03
N GLN A 145 -8.14 -6.22 -2.68
CA GLN A 145 -9.48 -6.38 -2.10
C GLN A 145 -9.62 -5.73 -0.72
N THR A 146 -8.95 -4.59 -0.54
CA THR A 146 -8.89 -3.88 0.75
C THR A 146 -10.29 -3.49 1.23
N PRO A 147 -10.64 -3.81 2.48
CA PRO A 147 -11.91 -3.40 3.07
C PRO A 147 -12.11 -1.87 3.02
N ARG A 148 -13.34 -1.45 2.75
CA ARG A 148 -13.67 -0.03 2.55
C ARG A 148 -13.30 0.84 3.77
N GLU A 149 -13.54 0.34 4.95
CA GLU A 149 -13.28 1.01 6.24
C GLU A 149 -11.80 1.31 6.46
N GLU A 150 -10.90 0.61 5.78
CA GLU A 150 -9.46 0.80 5.91
C GLU A 150 -8.91 1.92 5.00
N TRP A 151 -9.63 2.28 3.93
CA TRP A 151 -9.13 3.21 2.92
C TRP A 151 -8.73 4.57 3.49
N GLY A 152 -9.55 5.12 4.40
CA GLY A 152 -9.25 6.41 5.04
C GLY A 152 -7.97 6.36 5.89
N GLY A 153 -7.80 5.28 6.65
CA GLY A 153 -6.60 5.04 7.45
C GLY A 153 -5.34 4.87 6.61
N ILE A 154 -5.44 4.13 5.51
CA ILE A 154 -4.32 3.94 4.56
C ILE A 154 -3.93 5.26 3.91
N LEU A 155 -4.89 6.07 3.47
CA LEU A 155 -4.61 7.40 2.90
C LEU A 155 -3.90 8.31 3.89
N ARG A 156 -4.33 8.34 5.16
CA ARG A 156 -3.65 9.12 6.21
C ARG A 156 -2.20 8.66 6.38
N LYS A 157 -1.97 7.37 6.51
CA LYS A 157 -0.61 6.82 6.64
C LYS A 157 0.24 7.09 5.41
N TRP A 158 -0.34 6.98 4.22
CA TRP A 158 0.37 7.30 2.99
C TRP A 158 0.78 8.78 2.95
N ALA A 159 -0.10 9.68 3.39
CA ALA A 159 0.23 11.10 3.53
C ALA A 159 1.39 11.36 4.50
N GLU A 160 1.46 10.63 5.61
CA GLU A 160 2.56 10.71 6.56
C GLU A 160 3.90 10.30 5.93
N PHE A 161 3.94 9.18 5.21
CA PHE A 161 5.14 8.76 4.47
C PHE A 161 5.51 9.74 3.37
N TRP A 162 4.52 10.23 2.61
CA TRP A 162 4.74 11.21 1.55
C TRP A 162 5.36 12.52 2.08
N MET A 163 4.97 12.97 3.27
CA MET A 163 5.58 14.16 3.90
C MET A 163 7.06 13.94 4.28
N LYS A 164 7.43 12.73 4.64
CA LYS A 164 8.83 12.39 4.96
C LYS A 164 9.75 12.42 3.75
N THR A 165 9.21 12.29 2.54
CA THR A 165 9.97 12.35 1.28
C THR A 165 10.19 13.77 0.74
N SER A 166 10.14 14.79 1.58
CA SER A 166 10.13 16.21 1.19
C SER A 166 11.36 16.69 0.39
N ALA A 167 12.49 15.97 0.45
CA ALA A 167 13.73 16.28 -0.27
C ALA A 167 13.89 15.55 -1.62
N MET A 168 12.93 14.70 -2.02
CA MET A 168 13.04 13.82 -3.19
C MET A 168 11.89 14.03 -4.17
N PRO A 169 12.01 13.56 -5.42
CA PRO A 169 10.85 13.43 -6.29
C PRO A 169 9.84 12.50 -5.60
N ARG A 170 8.81 13.09 -5.00
CA ARG A 170 7.79 12.40 -4.22
C ARG A 170 7.12 11.25 -4.98
N SER A 171 7.09 11.34 -6.31
CA SER A 171 6.62 10.30 -7.21
C SER A 171 7.51 9.05 -7.22
N LYS A 172 8.83 9.18 -7.00
CA LYS A 172 9.79 8.06 -7.09
C LYS A 172 9.46 6.93 -6.10
N TYR A 173 9.09 7.27 -4.86
CA TYR A 173 8.82 6.29 -3.81
C TYR A 173 7.34 6.18 -3.43
N SER A 174 6.42 6.64 -4.29
CA SER A 174 4.98 6.60 -4.04
C SER A 174 4.47 5.17 -3.78
N SER A 175 4.95 4.21 -4.59
CA SER A 175 4.59 2.79 -4.43
C SER A 175 5.10 2.21 -3.12
N LEU A 176 6.33 2.54 -2.73
CA LEU A 176 6.93 2.09 -1.47
C LEU A 176 6.18 2.68 -0.26
N ALA A 177 5.89 3.98 -0.30
CA ALA A 177 5.13 4.66 0.74
C ALA A 177 3.71 4.08 0.89
N LEU A 178 3.04 3.78 -0.24
CA LEU A 178 1.72 3.15 -0.22
C LEU A 178 1.79 1.72 0.35
N ALA A 179 2.78 0.92 -0.05
CA ALA A 179 2.96 -0.42 0.50
C ALA A 179 3.18 -0.38 2.02
N CYS A 180 4.02 0.52 2.52
CA CYS A 180 4.19 0.72 3.97
C CYS A 180 2.88 1.14 4.65
N ALA A 181 2.10 2.03 4.02
CA ALA A 181 0.83 2.48 4.57
C ALA A 181 -0.23 1.37 4.65
N MET A 182 -0.17 0.39 3.75
CA MET A 182 -1.09 -0.76 3.70
C MET A 182 -0.75 -1.85 4.70
N LEU A 183 0.47 -1.91 5.21
CA LEU A 183 0.83 -2.93 6.18
C LEU A 183 0.07 -2.73 7.48
N ASP A 184 -0.76 -3.71 7.83
CA ASP A 184 -1.37 -3.76 9.15
C ASP A 184 -0.27 -4.01 10.21
N PRO A 185 -0.08 -3.09 11.17
CA PRO A 185 0.88 -3.28 12.25
C PRO A 185 0.67 -4.59 13.02
N ARG A 186 -0.56 -5.12 13.03
CA ARG A 186 -0.92 -6.39 13.69
C ARG A 186 -0.45 -7.60 12.89
N ILE A 187 -0.44 -7.53 11.57
CA ILE A 187 0.02 -8.61 10.67
C ILE A 187 1.55 -8.60 10.63
N ALA A 188 2.14 -7.42 10.46
CA ALA A 188 3.59 -7.24 10.42
C ALA A 188 4.25 -7.52 11.79
N SER A 189 3.49 -7.60 12.88
CA SER A 189 4.04 -7.74 14.24
C SER A 189 4.53 -9.14 14.59
N SER A 190 4.44 -10.12 13.70
CA SER A 190 4.72 -11.48 14.11
C SER A 190 5.91 -12.16 13.42
N PRO A 191 7.17 -11.72 13.67
CA PRO A 191 8.29 -12.64 13.55
C PRO A 191 8.12 -13.86 14.45
N SER A 192 7.38 -13.73 15.56
CA SER A 192 7.08 -14.79 16.49
C SER A 192 6.23 -15.94 15.94
N ARG A 193 5.41 -15.69 14.92
CA ARG A 193 4.69 -16.78 14.22
C ARG A 193 5.60 -17.60 13.30
N LEU A 194 6.73 -17.02 12.89
CA LEU A 194 7.73 -17.67 12.06
C LEU A 194 8.87 -18.29 12.89
N ARG A 195 8.87 -18.08 14.21
CA ARG A 195 9.87 -18.67 15.08
C ARG A 195 9.53 -20.11 15.36
N ALA A 196 10.36 -21.00 14.87
CA ALA A 196 10.43 -22.34 15.39
C ALA A 196 11.08 -22.39 16.79
N SER A 197 11.56 -21.25 17.30
CA SER A 197 12.32 -21.10 18.51
C SER A 197 11.50 -20.46 19.62
N SER A 198 11.58 -21.02 20.82
CA SER A 198 11.06 -20.46 22.07
C SER A 198 11.95 -19.37 22.68
N SER A 199 13.07 -19.03 22.04
CA SER A 199 13.99 -18.00 22.53
C SER A 199 13.31 -16.64 22.54
N THR A 200 13.16 -16.07 23.74
CA THR A 200 12.51 -14.77 24.00
C THR A 200 13.49 -13.60 23.98
N ASN A 201 14.78 -13.86 23.89
CA ASN A 201 15.82 -12.86 23.99
C ASN A 201 16.22 -12.30 22.61
N ILE A 202 15.39 -11.39 22.04
CA ILE A 202 15.89 -10.52 21.01
C ILE A 202 16.50 -9.30 21.69
N SER A 203 17.81 -9.24 21.63
CA SER A 203 18.61 -8.15 22.20
C SER A 203 18.42 -6.80 21.49
N THR A 204 17.62 -6.76 20.39
CA THR A 204 17.51 -5.58 19.53
C THR A 204 16.08 -5.36 19.06
N THR A 205 15.62 -4.12 19.14
CA THR A 205 14.27 -3.73 18.72
C THR A 205 14.15 -3.74 17.18
N PRO A 206 13.13 -4.41 16.64
CA PRO A 206 12.82 -4.32 15.20
C PRO A 206 12.54 -2.90 14.76
N LEU A 207 12.84 -2.58 13.51
CA LEU A 207 12.51 -1.30 12.91
C LEU A 207 10.99 -1.06 12.90
N THR A 208 10.58 0.19 13.12
CA THR A 208 9.20 0.63 12.83
C THR A 208 8.97 0.69 11.32
N LEU A 209 7.72 0.78 10.87
CA LEU A 209 7.43 0.89 9.45
C LEU A 209 8.06 2.14 8.82
N GLU A 210 8.12 3.25 9.57
CA GLU A 210 8.79 4.47 9.15
C GLU A 210 10.29 4.23 8.93
N GLN A 211 10.93 3.55 9.85
CA GLN A 211 12.35 3.20 9.74
C GLN A 211 12.61 2.18 8.62
N VAL A 212 11.67 1.25 8.37
CA VAL A 212 11.74 0.34 7.21
C VAL A 212 11.65 1.12 5.90
N PHE A 213 10.71 2.06 5.80
CA PHE A 213 10.60 2.95 4.64
C PHE A 213 11.91 3.72 4.39
N GLU A 214 12.43 4.38 5.43
CA GLU A 214 13.67 5.15 5.36
C GLU A 214 14.87 4.27 4.99
N TYR A 215 14.92 3.05 5.51
CA TYR A 215 15.97 2.09 5.18
C TYR A 215 15.97 1.73 3.68
N PHE A 216 14.80 1.42 3.09
CA PHE A 216 14.74 1.06 1.69
C PHE A 216 15.01 2.24 0.76
N VAL A 217 14.61 3.44 1.13
CA VAL A 217 14.97 4.68 0.42
C VAL A 217 16.51 4.88 0.44
N GLU A 218 17.13 4.80 1.61
CA GLU A 218 18.59 4.94 1.78
C GLU A 218 19.36 3.91 0.96
N MET A 219 18.90 2.64 0.99
CA MET A 219 19.56 1.56 0.27
C MET A 219 19.38 1.65 -1.26
N ASP A 220 18.23 2.11 -1.74
CA ASP A 220 18.00 2.36 -3.16
C ASP A 220 18.89 3.50 -3.69
N GLU A 221 19.00 4.58 -2.92
CA GLU A 221 19.85 5.72 -3.29
C GLU A 221 21.34 5.39 -3.26
N ALA A 222 21.73 4.49 -2.35
CA ALA A 222 23.10 3.97 -2.30
C ALA A 222 23.37 2.92 -3.39
N HIS A 223 22.35 2.51 -4.20
CA HIS A 223 22.45 1.42 -5.17
C HIS A 223 22.89 0.09 -4.56
N GLU A 224 22.45 -0.18 -3.33
CA GLU A 224 22.82 -1.37 -2.59
C GLU A 224 21.73 -2.48 -2.61
N LEU A 225 20.62 -2.26 -3.29
CA LEU A 225 19.57 -3.26 -3.49
C LEU A 225 19.78 -4.06 -4.78
N LEU A 226 19.39 -5.33 -4.75
CA LEU A 226 19.43 -6.21 -5.92
C LEU A 226 18.23 -6.04 -6.85
N THR A 227 17.21 -5.32 -6.38
CA THR A 227 15.99 -5.01 -7.13
C THR A 227 15.79 -3.50 -7.16
N ASP A 228 15.46 -2.98 -8.33
CA ASP A 228 14.99 -1.60 -8.47
C ASP A 228 13.57 -1.52 -7.89
N ILE A 229 13.48 -1.15 -6.61
CA ILE A 229 12.21 -1.09 -5.88
C ILE A 229 11.27 0.00 -6.40
N THR A 230 11.77 0.93 -7.20
CA THR A 230 10.95 2.01 -7.78
C THR A 230 10.08 1.52 -8.93
N LYS A 231 10.41 0.35 -9.51
CA LYS A 231 9.64 -0.30 -10.57
C LYS A 231 8.62 -1.31 -10.06
N LEU A 232 8.69 -1.67 -8.78
CA LEU A 232 7.75 -2.59 -8.18
C LEU A 232 6.40 -1.92 -7.90
N SER A 233 5.33 -2.66 -8.11
CA SER A 233 3.99 -2.24 -7.69
C SER A 233 3.87 -2.23 -6.16
N PRO A 234 2.92 -1.48 -5.58
CA PRO A 234 2.68 -1.54 -4.14
C PRO A 234 2.41 -2.96 -3.63
N SER A 235 1.68 -3.78 -4.39
CA SER A 235 1.40 -5.18 -4.07
C SER A 235 2.67 -6.04 -3.97
N GLU A 236 3.62 -5.85 -4.86
CA GLU A 236 4.91 -6.56 -4.81
C GLU A 236 5.77 -6.05 -3.65
N LEU A 237 5.73 -4.74 -3.41
CA LEU A 237 6.45 -4.12 -2.31
C LEU A 237 5.95 -4.55 -0.93
N LEU A 238 4.70 -4.96 -0.78
CA LEU A 238 4.21 -5.58 0.47
C LEU A 238 5.08 -6.78 0.88
N PHE A 239 5.57 -7.55 -0.10
CA PHE A 239 6.45 -8.70 0.13
C PHE A 239 7.93 -8.32 0.33
N VAL A 240 8.27 -7.03 0.28
CA VAL A 240 9.59 -6.48 0.63
C VAL A 240 9.54 -5.83 2.00
N VAL A 241 8.58 -4.91 2.21
CA VAL A 241 8.51 -4.08 3.42
C VAL A 241 7.91 -4.82 4.63
N ASP A 242 7.30 -5.98 4.42
CA ASP A 242 6.93 -6.91 5.50
C ASP A 242 8.18 -7.60 6.07
N VAL A 243 9.08 -6.78 6.61
CA VAL A 243 10.30 -7.20 7.26
C VAL A 243 10.44 -6.43 8.57
N ARG A 244 10.41 -7.14 9.70
CA ARG A 244 10.57 -6.56 11.03
C ARG A 244 11.81 -7.11 11.69
N LEU A 245 12.92 -6.54 11.31
CA LEU A 245 14.24 -6.90 11.81
C LEU A 245 14.91 -5.64 12.36
N PRO A 246 15.86 -5.80 13.27
CA PRO A 246 16.78 -4.75 13.60
C PRO A 246 17.60 -4.33 12.40
N ARG A 247 17.98 -3.07 12.30
CA ARG A 247 18.82 -2.58 11.20
C ARG A 247 20.12 -3.38 11.06
N SER A 248 20.73 -3.77 12.18
CA SER A 248 21.94 -4.61 12.18
C SER A 248 21.76 -5.94 11.44
N GLU A 249 20.61 -6.61 11.61
CA GLU A 249 20.31 -7.86 10.90
C GLU A 249 20.06 -7.61 9.40
N MET A 250 19.38 -6.54 9.06
CA MET A 250 19.15 -6.17 7.65
C MET A 250 20.48 -5.84 6.94
N ASP A 251 21.34 -5.08 7.57
CA ASP A 251 22.67 -4.75 7.06
C ASP A 251 23.58 -6.01 6.99
N TRP A 252 23.48 -6.90 7.97
CA TRP A 252 24.19 -8.18 7.95
C TRP A 252 23.75 -9.02 6.74
N ALA A 253 22.45 -9.17 6.53
CA ALA A 253 21.91 -9.93 5.41
C ALA A 253 22.45 -9.44 4.05
N ARG A 254 22.44 -8.13 3.82
CA ARG A 254 22.96 -7.52 2.58
C ARG A 254 24.47 -7.74 2.42
N LYS A 255 25.23 -7.62 3.50
CA LYS A 255 26.70 -7.72 3.44
C LYS A 255 27.22 -9.15 3.39
N LYS A 256 26.50 -10.10 3.97
CA LYS A 256 26.98 -11.48 4.16
C LYS A 256 26.40 -12.46 3.16
N VAL A 257 25.13 -12.32 2.77
CA VAL A 257 24.51 -13.20 1.79
C VAL A 257 24.84 -12.70 0.38
N ARG A 258 25.83 -13.33 -0.26
CA ARG A 258 26.38 -12.91 -1.56
C ARG A 258 25.81 -13.71 -2.72
N LEU A 259 24.48 -13.59 -2.92
CA LEU A 259 23.77 -14.23 -4.03
C LEU A 259 23.28 -13.17 -5.02
N THR A 260 23.12 -13.57 -6.27
CA THR A 260 22.43 -12.74 -7.26
C THR A 260 20.91 -12.87 -7.07
N ARG A 261 20.12 -11.89 -7.54
CA ARG A 261 18.66 -11.98 -7.50
C ARG A 261 18.15 -13.30 -8.11
N LYS A 262 18.67 -13.71 -9.28
CA LYS A 262 18.31 -14.96 -9.95
C LYS A 262 18.69 -16.21 -9.14
N GLY A 263 19.78 -16.15 -8.41
CA GLY A 263 20.31 -17.27 -7.61
C GLY A 263 19.78 -17.30 -6.17
N TRP A 264 18.89 -16.38 -5.78
CA TRP A 264 18.49 -16.23 -4.38
C TRP A 264 17.79 -17.46 -3.77
N GLY A 265 17.14 -18.27 -4.60
CA GLY A 265 16.59 -19.56 -4.16
C GLY A 265 17.62 -20.46 -3.44
N GLY A 266 18.91 -20.29 -3.75
CA GLY A 266 20.01 -20.98 -3.06
C GLY A 266 20.17 -20.59 -1.59
N ALA A 267 19.65 -19.44 -1.15
CA ALA A 267 19.72 -19.03 0.26
C ALA A 267 19.04 -20.05 1.19
N TYR A 268 18.00 -20.72 0.74
CA TYR A 268 17.35 -21.78 1.48
C TYR A 268 18.33 -22.92 1.82
N SER A 269 19.16 -23.32 0.88
CA SER A 269 20.10 -24.42 1.04
C SER A 269 21.41 -24.01 1.74
N MET A 270 21.63 -22.72 2.01
CA MET A 270 22.78 -22.27 2.82
C MET A 270 22.69 -22.77 4.26
N ILE A 271 21.49 -22.97 4.75
CA ILE A 271 21.25 -23.43 6.11
C ILE A 271 21.31 -24.96 6.14
N ARG A 272 22.28 -25.50 6.86
CA ARG A 272 22.44 -26.95 7.06
C ARG A 272 21.20 -27.51 7.77
N TYR A 273 20.57 -28.54 7.19
CA TYR A 273 19.41 -29.16 7.81
C TYR A 273 19.82 -29.99 9.05
N ARG A 274 19.11 -29.80 10.15
CA ARG A 274 19.37 -30.41 11.45
C ARG A 274 18.30 -31.47 11.79
N MET A 275 18.57 -32.73 11.39
CA MET A 275 17.68 -33.85 11.73
C MET A 275 17.54 -34.08 13.25
N ASP A 276 18.62 -33.85 14.01
CA ASP A 276 18.62 -33.95 15.47
C ASP A 276 17.65 -32.93 16.11
N ARG A 277 17.59 -31.71 15.56
CA ARG A 277 16.63 -30.70 16.01
C ARG A 277 15.20 -31.09 15.66
N ALA A 278 14.95 -31.61 14.46
CA ALA A 278 13.65 -32.08 14.05
C ALA A 278 13.11 -33.20 14.98
N ALA A 279 14.00 -34.12 15.40
CA ALA A 279 13.66 -35.24 16.28
C ALA A 279 13.50 -34.83 17.74
N LEU A 280 14.35 -33.94 18.25
CA LEU A 280 14.43 -33.60 19.66
C LEU A 280 13.68 -32.33 20.06
N GLY A 281 13.25 -31.54 19.10
CA GLY A 281 12.58 -30.26 19.33
C GLY A 281 13.42 -29.21 20.06
N LYS A 282 14.75 -29.42 20.15
CA LYS A 282 15.67 -28.49 20.83
C LYS A 282 16.06 -27.36 19.91
N ASP A 283 15.97 -26.15 20.46
CA ASP A 283 16.39 -24.92 19.80
C ASP A 283 17.87 -24.64 20.09
N PRO A 284 18.75 -24.55 19.07
CA PRO A 284 20.16 -24.28 19.27
C PRO A 284 20.51 -22.80 19.42
N TYR A 285 19.53 -21.90 19.21
CA TYR A 285 19.79 -20.47 19.13
C TYR A 285 19.59 -19.76 20.45
N THR A 286 20.41 -18.73 20.69
CA THR A 286 20.27 -17.81 21.81
C THR A 286 19.40 -16.61 21.44
N ASN A 287 19.72 -15.97 20.32
CA ASN A 287 19.04 -14.75 19.84
C ASN A 287 18.28 -14.91 18.53
N TYR A 288 18.41 -16.03 17.87
CA TYR A 288 17.80 -16.31 16.57
C TYR A 288 18.21 -15.31 15.47
N THR A 289 19.50 -14.90 15.50
CA THR A 289 20.07 -14.03 14.45
C THR A 289 20.36 -14.81 13.19
N PHE A 290 20.49 -14.11 12.06
CA PHE A 290 20.89 -14.76 10.80
C PHE A 290 22.25 -15.45 10.90
N GLN A 291 23.19 -14.87 11.67
CA GLN A 291 24.48 -15.50 11.90
C GLN A 291 24.33 -16.82 12.68
N GLU A 292 23.56 -16.83 13.76
CA GLU A 292 23.30 -18.06 14.52
C GLU A 292 22.62 -19.14 13.69
N ILE A 293 21.63 -18.75 12.87
CA ILE A 293 20.93 -19.68 11.98
C ILE A 293 21.90 -20.28 10.95
N LEU A 294 22.80 -19.47 10.41
CA LEU A 294 23.79 -19.92 9.43
C LEU A 294 24.82 -20.87 10.07
N ASP A 295 25.29 -20.57 11.26
CA ASP A 295 26.33 -21.33 11.94
C ASP A 295 25.79 -22.65 12.51
N GLU A 296 24.64 -22.58 13.19
CA GLU A 296 24.04 -23.73 13.86
C GLU A 296 23.25 -24.65 12.90
N GLY A 297 22.78 -24.12 11.80
CA GLY A 297 21.82 -24.82 10.93
C GLY A 297 20.42 -24.86 11.54
N GLY A 298 19.46 -25.48 10.85
CA GLY A 298 18.07 -25.47 11.29
C GLY A 298 17.20 -26.51 10.58
N ILE A 299 15.90 -26.39 10.75
CA ILE A 299 14.89 -27.18 10.01
C ILE A 299 14.30 -26.34 8.88
N CYS A 300 13.35 -26.89 8.12
CA CYS A 300 12.72 -26.20 6.99
C CYS A 300 12.18 -24.79 7.31
N MET A 301 11.67 -24.60 8.52
CA MET A 301 11.18 -23.30 8.98
C MET A 301 12.30 -22.27 9.08
N ASP A 302 13.47 -22.65 9.59
CA ASP A 302 14.63 -21.75 9.73
C ASP A 302 15.27 -21.48 8.37
N GLN A 303 15.34 -22.48 7.50
CA GLN A 303 15.79 -22.32 6.14
C GLN A 303 14.91 -21.32 5.37
N ALA A 304 13.58 -21.47 5.48
CA ALA A 304 12.62 -20.57 4.85
C ALA A 304 12.67 -19.16 5.46
N TYR A 305 12.72 -19.05 6.79
CA TYR A 305 12.86 -17.78 7.48
C TYR A 305 14.10 -17.01 7.03
N PHE A 306 15.26 -17.67 7.04
CA PHE A 306 16.54 -17.09 6.61
C PHE A 306 16.45 -16.60 5.15
N ALA A 307 16.02 -17.47 4.26
CA ALA A 307 16.00 -17.16 2.82
C ALA A 307 15.03 -16.02 2.46
N VAL A 308 13.82 -16.00 3.06
CA VAL A 308 12.82 -14.93 2.83
C VAL A 308 13.31 -13.59 3.37
N ASN A 309 13.72 -13.55 4.64
CA ASN A 309 14.06 -12.26 5.25
C ASN A 309 15.36 -11.68 4.67
N THR A 310 16.36 -12.51 4.35
CA THR A 310 17.56 -12.03 3.65
C THR A 310 17.26 -11.56 2.23
N ALA A 311 16.27 -12.16 1.53
CA ALA A 311 15.79 -11.68 0.24
C ALA A 311 15.14 -10.28 0.37
N LYS A 312 14.22 -10.11 1.33
CA LYS A 312 13.57 -8.81 1.61
C LYS A 312 14.60 -7.72 1.90
N CYS A 313 15.60 -8.00 2.72
CA CYS A 313 16.68 -7.03 3.03
C CYS A 313 17.44 -6.55 1.77
N ASN A 314 17.42 -7.33 0.70
CA ASN A 314 18.02 -7.01 -0.60
C ASN A 314 17.00 -6.46 -1.64
N GLY A 315 15.79 -6.10 -1.20
CA GLY A 315 14.74 -5.56 -2.05
C GLY A 315 14.04 -6.61 -2.92
N ILE A 316 14.23 -7.92 -2.66
CA ILE A 316 13.61 -8.99 -3.44
C ILE A 316 12.25 -9.35 -2.82
N PRO A 317 11.11 -9.17 -3.53
CA PRO A 317 9.82 -9.62 -3.04
C PRO A 317 9.82 -11.12 -2.76
N SER A 318 9.48 -11.51 -1.54
CA SER A 318 9.55 -12.89 -1.10
C SER A 318 8.49 -13.24 -0.06
N ALA A 319 7.99 -14.46 -0.14
CA ALA A 319 6.95 -14.98 0.74
C ALA A 319 7.43 -16.27 1.43
N TYR A 320 7.17 -16.34 2.73
CA TYR A 320 7.28 -17.55 3.51
C TYR A 320 6.01 -18.38 3.34
N VAL A 321 6.17 -19.62 2.97
CA VAL A 321 5.04 -20.52 2.69
C VAL A 321 5.14 -21.76 3.57
N THR A 322 3.99 -22.18 4.10
CA THR A 322 3.85 -23.44 4.84
C THR A 322 2.75 -24.30 4.26
N GLY A 323 2.88 -25.59 4.41
CA GLY A 323 1.84 -26.53 4.01
C GLY A 323 2.14 -27.94 4.52
N ASP A 324 1.15 -28.81 4.38
CA ASP A 324 1.24 -30.22 4.73
C ASP A 324 1.43 -31.05 3.46
N GLY A 325 2.44 -31.92 3.47
CA GLY A 325 2.71 -32.85 2.38
C GLY A 325 2.71 -34.29 2.89
N ASN A 326 2.94 -35.23 1.98
CA ASN A 326 2.98 -36.66 2.32
C ASN A 326 4.07 -37.04 3.32
N ARG A 327 4.99 -36.11 3.60
CA ARG A 327 6.10 -36.27 4.57
C ARG A 327 5.92 -35.43 5.84
N GLY A 328 4.72 -34.85 6.04
CA GLY A 328 4.39 -33.97 7.17
C GLY A 328 4.49 -32.49 6.85
N PRO A 329 4.37 -31.63 7.89
CA PRO A 329 4.46 -30.17 7.75
C PRO A 329 5.79 -29.74 7.16
N HIS A 330 5.75 -28.75 6.26
CA HIS A 330 6.94 -28.20 5.61
C HIS A 330 6.84 -26.70 5.43
N ALA A 331 7.99 -26.05 5.39
CA ALA A 331 8.10 -24.63 5.07
C ALA A 331 9.06 -24.44 3.89
N TRP A 332 8.68 -23.55 2.96
CA TRP A 332 9.47 -23.19 1.78
C TRP A 332 9.30 -21.72 1.44
N ILE A 333 9.88 -21.27 0.34
CA ILE A 333 9.87 -19.88 -0.05
C ILE A 333 9.33 -19.69 -1.47
N ASN A 334 8.66 -18.56 -1.68
CA ASN A 334 8.38 -18.02 -3.01
C ASN A 334 9.14 -16.71 -3.19
N LEU A 335 9.76 -16.54 -4.35
CA LEU A 335 10.53 -15.35 -4.73
C LEU A 335 10.00 -14.79 -6.05
N LEU A 336 9.88 -13.47 -6.14
CA LEU A 336 9.65 -12.79 -7.42
C LEU A 336 10.98 -12.71 -8.18
N THR A 337 11.08 -13.48 -9.27
CA THR A 337 12.29 -13.56 -10.08
C THR A 337 12.48 -12.33 -10.98
N THR A 338 13.60 -12.30 -11.71
CA THR A 338 13.90 -11.25 -12.69
C THR A 338 12.91 -11.19 -13.85
N ASP A 339 12.21 -12.31 -14.11
CA ASP A 339 11.22 -12.43 -15.20
C ASP A 339 9.79 -12.07 -14.72
N GLU A 340 9.67 -11.37 -13.59
CA GLU A 340 8.40 -10.97 -12.98
C GLU A 340 7.45 -12.14 -12.67
N THR A 341 8.02 -13.34 -12.48
CA THR A 341 7.28 -14.54 -12.12
C THR A 341 7.62 -15.00 -10.70
N TRP A 342 6.63 -15.50 -9.98
CA TRP A 342 6.83 -16.11 -8.68
C TRP A 342 7.34 -17.55 -8.86
N GLN A 343 8.47 -17.87 -8.22
CA GLN A 343 9.05 -19.20 -8.23
C GLN A 343 9.24 -19.73 -6.82
N SER A 344 8.94 -21.02 -6.65
CA SER A 344 9.06 -21.73 -5.37
C SER A 344 10.41 -22.42 -5.25
N TYR A 345 11.03 -22.34 -4.07
CA TYR A 345 12.31 -23.00 -3.76
C TYR A 345 12.22 -23.67 -2.39
N GLY A 346 12.90 -24.81 -2.23
CA GLY A 346 12.89 -25.57 -0.98
C GLY A 346 11.62 -26.41 -0.77
N GLY A 347 10.65 -26.32 -1.68
CA GLY A 347 9.47 -27.20 -1.68
C GLY A 347 9.82 -28.60 -2.18
N TYR A 348 9.23 -29.62 -1.59
CA TYR A 348 9.11 -30.91 -2.26
C TYR A 348 8.11 -30.72 -3.41
N GLY A 349 8.33 -31.38 -4.58
CA GLY A 349 7.42 -31.24 -5.72
C GLY A 349 5.95 -31.48 -5.35
N TYR A 350 5.29 -30.40 -4.93
CA TYR A 350 3.85 -30.36 -4.72
C TYR A 350 3.23 -30.19 -6.10
N ASN A 351 2.38 -31.15 -6.48
CA ASN A 351 1.43 -30.90 -7.55
C ASN A 351 0.51 -29.77 -7.05
N THR A 352 0.77 -28.57 -7.50
CA THR A 352 -0.21 -27.48 -7.44
C THR A 352 -1.32 -27.87 -8.40
N GLY A 353 -2.33 -28.54 -7.88
CA GLY A 353 -3.57 -28.79 -8.60
C GLY A 353 -4.36 -27.51 -8.79
#